data_4e9d472af1589a6823381e5ca3f54150
#
_entry.id   4e9d472af1589a6823381e5ca3f54150
#
_cell.length_a   1.000
_cell.length_b   1.000
_cell.length_c   1.000
_cell.angle_alpha   90.00
_cell.angle_beta   90.00
_cell.angle_gamma   90.00
#
_symmetry.space_group_name_H-M   'P 1'
#
loop_
_entity.id
_entity.type
_entity.pdbx_description
1 polymer ?
#
loop_
_entity_poly.entity_id
_entity_poly.type
_entity_poly.pdbx_seq_one_letter_code
_entity_poly.pdbx_strand_id
1 'polypeptide(L)'
;DTVCSFAMIIFLSGCSSILGTIVLSPQHQFPSDVNLLNLQGQFFTALAPWLLPVYKVAIFFAFLSIIYGGPELTARVFFEYFNSLPRFSGRVPMKKIRIFIIFWCLIGGIILLWVSKIFPDISLVEYISPASIISGVLSCGLYCFFNPWMDWKFLPLELRMNRFLVGLNLFAGLIFLTTGIKALWDHWEYNILILAGHIVICMVLAKILFNRYFSRKPD
;
A
#
# COMPACT_ATOMS: atom_id res chain seq x y z
N ASP A 1 -13.53 -16.75 -1.06
CA ASP A 1 -12.15 -16.39 -0.62
C ASP A 1 -12.05 -14.99 -0.01
N THR A 2 -12.56 -13.94 -0.67
CA THR A 2 -12.44 -12.55 -0.20
C THR A 2 -13.09 -12.34 1.16
N VAL A 3 -14.30 -12.87 1.40
CA VAL A 3 -15.02 -12.73 2.67
C VAL A 3 -14.25 -13.40 3.81
N CYS A 4 -13.70 -14.60 3.58
CA CYS A 4 -12.87 -15.29 4.57
C CYS A 4 -11.60 -14.50 4.90
N SER A 5 -10.95 -13.93 3.89
CA SER A 5 -9.76 -13.11 4.07
C SER A 5 -10.05 -11.85 4.89
N PHE A 6 -11.15 -11.15 4.60
CA PHE A 6 -11.58 -9.99 5.40
C PHE A 6 -11.94 -10.37 6.83
N ALA A 7 -12.67 -11.46 7.03
CA ALA A 7 -13.00 -11.94 8.37
C ALA A 7 -11.74 -12.27 9.19
N MET A 8 -10.75 -12.93 8.56
CA MET A 8 -9.47 -13.19 9.20
C MET A 8 -8.70 -11.91 9.56
N ILE A 9 -8.65 -10.93 8.66
CA ILE A 9 -7.97 -9.65 8.92
C ILE A 9 -8.63 -8.93 10.10
N ILE A 10 -9.96 -8.85 10.13
CA ILE A 10 -10.70 -8.21 11.24
C ILE A 10 -10.43 -8.95 12.55
N PHE A 11 -10.50 -10.29 12.54
CA PHE A 11 -10.24 -11.11 13.71
C PHE A 11 -8.81 -10.92 14.23
N LEU A 12 -7.81 -11.02 13.38
CA LEU A 12 -6.39 -10.85 13.74
C LEU A 12 -6.10 -9.43 14.24
N SER A 13 -6.67 -8.41 13.61
CA SER A 13 -6.53 -7.02 14.05
C SER A 13 -7.16 -6.80 15.41
N GLY A 14 -8.35 -7.37 15.66
CA GLY A 14 -9.01 -7.33 16.97
C GLY A 14 -8.19 -8.01 18.05
N CYS A 15 -7.70 -9.22 17.79
CA CYS A 15 -6.82 -9.96 18.71
C CYS A 15 -5.54 -9.17 19.01
N SER A 16 -4.90 -8.59 18.00
CA SER A 16 -3.69 -7.79 18.18
C SER A 16 -3.95 -6.54 19.02
N SER A 17 -5.09 -5.87 18.83
CA SER A 17 -5.47 -4.70 19.62
C SER A 17 -5.72 -5.07 21.10
N ILE A 18 -6.40 -6.18 21.35
CA ILE A 18 -6.66 -6.67 22.71
C ILE A 18 -5.33 -7.05 23.40
N LEU A 19 -4.45 -7.79 22.71
CA LEU A 19 -3.14 -8.16 23.25
C LEU A 19 -2.27 -6.91 23.52
N GLY A 20 -2.31 -5.92 22.64
CA GLY A 20 -1.64 -4.64 22.84
C GLY A 20 -2.11 -3.94 24.12
N THR A 21 -3.40 -3.92 24.37
CA THR A 21 -3.98 -3.31 25.57
C THR A 21 -3.60 -4.07 26.83
N ILE A 22 -3.59 -5.40 26.80
CA ILE A 22 -3.32 -6.23 27.98
C ILE A 22 -1.82 -6.28 28.30
N VAL A 23 -0.96 -6.38 27.30
CA VAL A 23 0.49 -6.64 27.48
C VAL A 23 1.31 -5.36 27.50
N LEU A 24 1.04 -4.41 26.60
CA LEU A 24 1.87 -3.20 26.44
C LEU A 24 1.35 -2.00 27.26
N SER A 25 0.04 -1.83 27.39
CA SER A 25 -0.53 -0.68 28.09
C SER A 25 -0.09 -0.60 29.56
N PRO A 26 -0.02 -1.71 30.35
CA PRO A 26 0.45 -1.66 31.73
C PRO A 26 1.92 -1.24 31.86
N GLN A 27 2.72 -1.44 30.79
CA GLN A 27 4.13 -1.08 30.75
C GLN A 27 4.37 0.32 30.19
N HIS A 28 3.30 1.08 29.85
CA HIS A 28 3.38 2.37 29.18
C HIS A 28 4.24 2.34 27.90
N GLN A 29 4.32 1.19 27.24
CA GLN A 29 5.07 1.01 26.00
C GLN A 29 4.14 1.25 24.80
N PHE A 30 4.48 2.28 24.04
CA PHE A 30 3.79 2.55 22.79
C PHE A 30 4.59 2.00 21.62
N PRO A 31 4.01 1.16 20.76
CA PRO A 31 4.70 0.64 19.60
C PRO A 31 5.02 1.78 18.64
N SER A 32 6.31 2.02 18.43
CA SER A 32 6.81 2.99 17.48
C SER A 32 7.82 2.34 16.54
N ASP A 33 7.67 2.55 15.25
CA ASP A 33 8.62 2.18 14.19
C ASP A 33 9.20 0.75 14.28
N VAL A 34 10.54 0.69 14.32
CA VAL A 34 11.29 -0.57 14.34
C VAL A 34 11.02 -1.39 15.60
N ASN A 35 10.67 -0.73 16.71
CA ASN A 35 10.35 -1.40 17.98
C ASN A 35 9.03 -2.16 17.93
N LEU A 36 8.13 -1.85 16.98
CA LEU A 36 6.85 -2.54 16.83
C LEU A 36 7.00 -4.06 16.78
N LEU A 37 7.96 -4.56 16.00
CA LEU A 37 8.20 -6.01 15.87
C LEU A 37 8.71 -6.65 17.16
N ASN A 38 9.57 -5.94 17.88
CA ASN A 38 10.09 -6.43 19.17
C ASN A 38 8.98 -6.45 20.22
N LEU A 39 8.13 -5.41 20.26
CA LEU A 39 7.00 -5.31 21.18
C LEU A 39 5.93 -6.37 20.88
N GLN A 40 5.65 -6.62 19.61
CA GLN A 40 4.77 -7.73 19.23
C GLN A 40 5.34 -9.09 19.64
N GLY A 41 6.67 -9.26 19.64
CA GLY A 41 7.34 -10.47 20.16
C GLY A 41 7.04 -10.73 21.62
N GLN A 42 6.78 -9.70 22.43
CA GLN A 42 6.42 -9.85 23.85
C GLN A 42 5.07 -10.54 24.03
N PHE A 43 4.13 -10.40 23.09
CA PHE A 43 2.86 -11.13 23.16
C PHE A 43 3.07 -12.64 23.15
N PHE A 44 4.01 -13.09 22.34
CA PHE A 44 4.34 -14.51 22.22
C PHE A 44 5.14 -15.02 23.41
N THR A 45 6.06 -14.21 23.94
CA THR A 45 6.80 -14.56 25.18
C THR A 45 5.90 -14.57 26.40
N ALA A 46 4.86 -13.73 26.45
CA ALA A 46 3.88 -13.75 27.55
C ALA A 46 3.02 -15.02 27.56
N LEU A 47 2.79 -15.62 26.39
CA LEU A 47 2.07 -16.90 26.25
C LEU A 47 3.01 -18.09 26.58
N ALA A 48 4.16 -18.16 25.90
CA ALA A 48 5.17 -19.17 26.13
C ALA A 48 6.52 -18.75 25.51
N PRO A 49 7.66 -18.83 26.24
CA PRO A 49 8.96 -18.36 25.73
C PRO A 49 9.44 -19.03 24.43
N TRP A 50 9.06 -20.27 24.18
CA TRP A 50 9.42 -21.00 22.97
C TRP A 50 8.71 -20.51 21.71
N LEU A 51 7.64 -19.71 21.83
CA LEU A 51 6.92 -19.13 20.70
C LEU A 51 7.69 -17.97 20.05
N LEU A 52 8.63 -17.34 20.75
CA LEU A 52 9.38 -16.21 20.20
C LEU A 52 10.20 -16.57 18.95
N PRO A 53 10.97 -17.67 18.88
CA PRO A 53 11.62 -18.06 17.63
C PRO A 53 10.64 -18.41 16.52
N VAL A 54 9.51 -19.03 16.81
CA VAL A 54 8.46 -19.32 15.83
C VAL A 54 7.90 -18.02 15.23
N TYR A 55 7.62 -17.04 16.08
CA TYR A 55 7.19 -15.71 15.67
C TYR A 55 8.20 -15.03 14.74
N LYS A 56 9.51 -15.05 15.10
CA LYS A 56 10.57 -14.46 14.27
C LYS A 56 10.66 -15.11 12.89
N VAL A 57 10.54 -16.42 12.82
CA VAL A 57 10.52 -17.18 11.56
C VAL A 57 9.28 -16.83 10.74
N ALA A 58 8.10 -16.78 11.38
CA ALA A 58 6.85 -16.40 10.70
C ALA A 58 6.91 -14.99 10.11
N ILE A 59 7.42 -14.01 10.87
CA ILE A 59 7.62 -12.64 10.37
C ILE A 59 8.60 -12.59 9.20
N PHE A 60 9.71 -13.33 9.29
CA PHE A 60 10.67 -13.39 8.18
C PHE A 60 10.00 -13.88 6.90
N PHE A 61 9.21 -14.96 6.95
CA PHE A 61 8.48 -15.45 5.78
C PHE A 61 7.36 -14.50 5.33
N ALA A 62 6.69 -13.81 6.25
CA ALA A 62 5.69 -12.81 5.91
C ALA A 62 6.32 -11.66 5.12
N PHE A 63 7.43 -11.10 5.59
CA PHE A 63 8.15 -10.05 4.85
C PHE A 63 8.68 -10.55 3.51
N LEU A 64 9.24 -11.75 3.45
CA LEU A 64 9.71 -12.35 2.20
C LEU A 64 8.57 -12.46 1.18
N SER A 65 7.39 -12.88 1.63
CA SER A 65 6.18 -12.97 0.79
C SER A 65 5.75 -11.60 0.26
N ILE A 66 5.78 -10.56 1.09
CA ILE A 66 5.43 -9.19 0.68
C ILE A 66 6.46 -8.65 -0.33
N ILE A 67 7.75 -8.83 -0.05
CA ILE A 67 8.84 -8.38 -0.94
C ILE A 67 8.78 -9.08 -2.30
N TYR A 68 8.37 -10.33 -2.35
CA TYR A 68 8.22 -11.07 -3.60
C TYR A 68 6.88 -10.78 -4.29
N GLY A 69 5.78 -10.88 -3.55
CA GLY A 69 4.43 -10.78 -4.10
C GLY A 69 4.04 -9.37 -4.53
N GLY A 70 4.44 -8.36 -3.78
CA GLY A 70 4.11 -6.95 -4.06
C GLY A 70 4.62 -6.46 -5.42
N PRO A 71 5.93 -6.57 -5.71
CA PRO A 71 6.47 -6.19 -7.02
C PRO A 71 5.91 -7.01 -8.18
N GLU A 72 5.65 -8.30 -7.98
CA GLU A 72 5.05 -9.16 -9.02
C GLU A 72 3.62 -8.72 -9.36
N LEU A 73 2.79 -8.48 -8.33
CA LEU A 73 1.42 -7.98 -8.52
C LEU A 73 1.43 -6.62 -9.22
N THR A 74 2.27 -5.71 -8.75
CA THR A 74 2.43 -4.39 -9.35
C THR A 74 2.85 -4.48 -10.81
N ALA A 75 3.80 -5.36 -11.13
CA ALA A 75 4.26 -5.57 -12.50
C ALA A 75 3.14 -6.07 -13.43
N ARG A 76 2.28 -6.97 -12.95
CA ARG A 76 1.12 -7.44 -13.72
C ARG A 76 0.10 -6.34 -13.96
N VAL A 77 -0.22 -5.57 -12.93
CA VAL A 77 -1.14 -4.44 -13.06
C VAL A 77 -0.62 -3.42 -14.08
N PHE A 78 0.65 -3.03 -13.99
CA PHE A 78 1.27 -2.13 -14.98
C PHE A 78 1.28 -2.71 -16.40
N PHE A 79 1.56 -4.00 -16.54
CA PHE A 79 1.52 -4.67 -17.84
C PHE A 79 0.12 -4.63 -18.47
N GLU A 80 -0.93 -4.90 -17.70
CA GLU A 80 -2.31 -4.81 -18.16
C GLU A 80 -2.69 -3.37 -18.54
N TYR A 81 -2.28 -2.39 -17.75
CA TYR A 81 -2.47 -0.97 -18.10
C TYR A 81 -1.79 -0.60 -19.43
N PHE A 82 -0.55 -1.02 -19.64
CA PHE A 82 0.15 -0.75 -20.91
C PHE A 82 -0.53 -1.45 -22.09
N ASN A 83 -0.99 -2.68 -21.91
CA ASN A 83 -1.66 -3.42 -22.97
C ASN A 83 -3.06 -2.88 -23.28
N SER A 84 -3.77 -2.28 -22.33
CA SER A 84 -5.08 -1.67 -22.56
C SER A 84 -5.00 -0.37 -23.35
N LEU A 85 -3.81 0.25 -23.41
CA LEU A 85 -3.59 1.47 -24.19
C LEU A 85 -3.20 1.12 -25.63
N PRO A 86 -3.97 1.50 -26.66
CA PRO A 86 -3.72 1.11 -28.06
C PRO A 86 -2.31 1.47 -28.56
N ARG A 87 -1.75 2.58 -28.03
CA ARG A 87 -0.43 3.09 -28.39
C ARG A 87 0.72 2.22 -27.86
N PHE A 88 0.49 1.45 -26.81
CA PHE A 88 1.51 0.69 -26.07
C PHE A 88 1.30 -0.81 -26.15
N SER A 89 0.14 -1.25 -26.64
CA SER A 89 -0.22 -2.68 -26.73
C SER A 89 0.85 -3.48 -27.48
N GLY A 90 1.33 -4.54 -26.83
CA GLY A 90 2.31 -5.47 -27.38
C GLY A 90 3.76 -4.95 -27.48
N ARG A 91 4.04 -3.67 -27.16
CA ARG A 91 5.39 -3.08 -27.31
C ARG A 91 6.31 -3.30 -26.12
N VAL A 92 5.77 -3.48 -24.93
CA VAL A 92 6.57 -3.62 -23.71
C VAL A 92 6.40 -5.03 -23.15
N PRO A 93 7.45 -5.89 -23.19
CA PRO A 93 7.35 -7.23 -22.66
C PRO A 93 7.28 -7.23 -21.13
N MET A 94 6.46 -8.11 -20.56
CA MET A 94 6.25 -8.29 -19.11
C MET A 94 7.58 -8.38 -18.33
N LYS A 95 8.58 -9.07 -18.88
CA LYS A 95 9.89 -9.22 -18.24
C LYS A 95 10.57 -7.88 -17.94
N LYS A 96 10.47 -6.91 -18.85
CA LYS A 96 11.10 -5.58 -18.66
C LYS A 96 10.36 -4.77 -17.58
N ILE A 97 9.04 -4.85 -17.55
CA ILE A 97 8.23 -4.19 -16.52
C ILE A 97 8.57 -4.76 -15.15
N ARG A 98 8.63 -6.08 -15.03
CA ARG A 98 8.98 -6.77 -13.78
C ARG A 98 10.36 -6.34 -13.27
N ILE A 99 11.38 -6.38 -14.11
CA ILE A 99 12.74 -5.96 -13.75
C ILE A 99 12.75 -4.49 -13.31
N PHE A 100 12.06 -3.62 -14.04
CA PHE A 100 11.97 -2.20 -13.71
C PHE A 100 11.34 -1.99 -12.32
N ILE A 101 10.22 -2.66 -12.03
CA ILE A 101 9.53 -2.51 -10.74
C ILE A 101 10.37 -3.07 -9.59
N ILE A 102 11.04 -4.22 -9.78
CA ILE A 102 11.94 -4.76 -8.76
C ILE A 102 13.07 -3.76 -8.43
N PHE A 103 13.74 -3.22 -9.46
CA PHE A 103 14.78 -2.21 -9.26
C PHE A 103 14.23 -0.95 -8.61
N TRP A 104 13.03 -0.50 -9.00
CA TRP A 104 12.37 0.65 -8.41
C TRP A 104 12.09 0.44 -6.92
N CYS A 105 11.55 -0.71 -6.54
CA CYS A 105 11.29 -1.04 -5.14
C CYS A 105 12.59 -1.15 -4.33
N LEU A 106 13.64 -1.76 -4.88
CA LEU A 106 14.93 -1.88 -4.21
C LEU A 106 15.59 -0.51 -4.00
N ILE A 107 15.67 0.32 -5.03
CA ILE A 107 16.25 1.67 -4.95
C ILE A 107 15.43 2.52 -3.99
N GLY A 108 14.11 2.49 -4.08
CA GLY A 108 13.21 3.21 -3.17
C GLY A 108 13.41 2.79 -1.71
N GLY A 109 13.50 1.50 -1.45
CA GLY A 109 13.78 0.97 -0.11
C GLY A 109 15.14 1.41 0.44
N ILE A 110 16.19 1.37 -0.39
CA ILE A 110 17.54 1.84 0.00
C ILE A 110 17.51 3.34 0.30
N ILE A 111 16.87 4.14 -0.55
CA ILE A 111 16.76 5.59 -0.34
C ILE A 111 16.02 5.88 0.98
N LEU A 112 14.90 5.20 1.25
CA LEU A 112 14.16 5.37 2.51
C LEU A 112 15.01 5.04 3.73
N LEU A 113 15.78 3.94 3.68
CA LEU A 113 16.69 3.58 4.77
C LEU A 113 17.81 4.60 4.98
N TRP A 114 18.32 5.21 3.89
CA TRP A 114 19.33 6.26 3.99
C TRP A 114 18.74 7.54 4.55
N VAL A 115 17.57 7.94 4.08
CA VAL A 115 16.87 9.15 4.56
C VAL A 115 16.57 9.02 6.05
N SER A 116 16.10 7.86 6.53
CA SER A 116 15.85 7.64 7.97
C SER A 116 17.11 7.71 8.83
N LYS A 117 18.31 7.44 8.26
CA LYS A 117 19.58 7.63 8.98
C LYS A 117 20.04 9.08 9.01
N ILE A 118 19.76 9.84 7.97
CA ILE A 118 20.13 11.27 7.87
C ILE A 118 19.23 12.13 8.76
N PHE A 119 17.96 11.76 8.87
CA PHE A 119 16.96 12.46 9.66
C PHE A 119 16.38 11.53 10.74
N PRO A 120 17.13 11.24 11.81
CA PRO A 120 16.69 10.29 12.84
C PRO A 120 15.47 10.77 13.63
N ASP A 121 15.17 12.06 13.59
CA ASP A 121 14.02 12.66 14.29
C ASP A 121 12.68 12.36 13.61
N ILE A 122 12.71 11.94 12.33
CA ILE A 122 11.50 11.63 11.57
C ILE A 122 11.37 10.11 11.47
N SER A 123 10.24 9.61 11.95
CA SER A 123 9.95 8.18 11.92
C SER A 123 9.81 7.64 10.48
N LEU A 124 10.23 6.41 10.26
CA LEU A 124 10.12 5.76 8.95
C LEU A 124 8.65 5.66 8.51
N VAL A 125 7.73 5.52 9.46
CA VAL A 125 6.30 5.51 9.24
C VAL A 125 5.81 6.86 8.72
N GLU A 126 6.34 7.95 9.23
CA GLU A 126 5.98 9.31 8.77
C GLU A 126 6.38 9.55 7.31
N TYR A 127 7.49 8.98 6.85
CA TYR A 127 7.88 9.06 5.43
C TYR A 127 6.97 8.26 4.50
N ILE A 128 6.50 7.09 4.95
CA ILE A 128 5.67 6.21 4.12
C ILE A 128 4.19 6.58 4.20
N SER A 129 3.79 7.24 5.28
CA SER A 129 2.40 7.55 5.59
C SER A 129 1.66 8.30 4.47
N PRO A 130 2.22 9.38 3.84
CA PRO A 130 1.52 10.09 2.78
C PRO A 130 1.20 9.23 1.58
N ALA A 131 2.15 8.40 1.14
CA ALA A 131 1.96 7.49 0.03
C ALA A 131 0.91 6.42 0.37
N SER A 132 0.92 5.91 1.61
CA SER A 132 -0.05 4.92 2.09
C SER A 132 -1.45 5.50 2.24
N ILE A 133 -1.59 6.74 2.69
CA ILE A 133 -2.88 7.43 2.80
C ILE A 133 -3.48 7.63 1.41
N ILE A 134 -2.68 8.05 0.42
CA ILE A 134 -3.17 8.26 -0.94
C ILE A 134 -3.50 6.95 -1.62
N SER A 135 -2.58 5.99 -1.62
CA SER A 135 -2.76 4.72 -2.33
C SER A 135 -3.77 3.80 -1.66
N GLY A 136 -3.87 3.83 -0.33
CA GLY A 136 -4.81 3.02 0.43
C GLY A 136 -6.13 3.75 0.66
N VAL A 137 -6.13 4.76 1.54
CA VAL A 137 -7.37 5.35 2.06
C VAL A 137 -8.11 6.18 1.00
N LEU A 138 -7.42 7.15 0.37
CA LEU A 138 -8.06 8.03 -0.61
C LEU A 138 -8.44 7.29 -1.89
N SER A 139 -7.59 6.39 -2.38
CA SER A 139 -7.92 5.58 -3.55
C SER A 139 -9.12 4.68 -3.30
N CYS A 140 -9.21 4.01 -2.13
CA CYS A 140 -10.40 3.23 -1.75
C CYS A 140 -11.64 4.11 -1.71
N GLY A 141 -11.55 5.32 -1.14
CA GLY A 141 -12.63 6.29 -1.15
C GLY A 141 -13.09 6.64 -2.58
N LEU A 142 -12.17 6.94 -3.48
CA LEU A 142 -12.49 7.21 -4.88
C LEU A 142 -13.11 6.01 -5.58
N TYR A 143 -12.59 4.79 -5.37
CA TYR A 143 -13.18 3.57 -5.95
C TYR A 143 -14.62 3.34 -5.49
N CYS A 144 -14.96 3.68 -4.24
CA CYS A 144 -16.34 3.60 -3.76
C CYS A 144 -17.31 4.51 -4.54
N PHE A 145 -16.84 5.62 -5.10
CA PHE A 145 -17.65 6.48 -5.98
C PHE A 145 -17.63 6.01 -7.44
N PHE A 146 -16.47 5.53 -7.92
CA PHE A 146 -16.35 5.06 -9.29
C PHE A 146 -17.10 3.75 -9.55
N ASN A 147 -17.12 2.83 -8.59
CA ASN A 147 -17.78 1.53 -8.76
C ASN A 147 -19.26 1.65 -9.12
N PRO A 148 -20.13 2.40 -8.40
CA PRO A 148 -21.53 2.58 -8.81
C PRO A 148 -21.69 3.25 -10.18
N TRP A 149 -20.80 4.20 -10.50
CA TRP A 149 -20.82 4.86 -11.80
C TRP A 149 -20.47 3.89 -12.94
N MET A 150 -19.45 3.04 -12.74
CA MET A 150 -19.05 2.01 -13.69
C MET A 150 -20.16 0.98 -13.90
N ASP A 151 -20.77 0.50 -12.79
CA ASP A 151 -21.91 -0.41 -12.82
C ASP A 151 -23.06 0.16 -13.66
N TRP A 152 -23.40 1.41 -13.41
CA TRP A 152 -24.49 2.04 -14.12
C TRP A 152 -24.22 2.21 -15.62
N LYS A 153 -22.97 2.47 -15.98
CA LYS A 153 -22.58 2.76 -17.37
C LYS A 153 -22.32 1.50 -18.20
N PHE A 154 -21.73 0.47 -17.62
CA PHE A 154 -21.19 -0.68 -18.37
C PHE A 154 -21.90 -2.01 -18.10
N LEU A 155 -22.61 -2.14 -16.97
CA LEU A 155 -23.27 -3.40 -16.64
C LEU A 155 -24.75 -3.43 -17.05
N PRO A 156 -25.25 -4.58 -17.53
CA PRO A 156 -26.67 -4.80 -17.75
C PRO A 156 -27.44 -4.71 -16.43
N LEU A 157 -28.73 -4.37 -16.50
CA LEU A 157 -29.59 -4.12 -15.33
C LEU A 157 -29.59 -5.24 -14.30
N GLU A 158 -29.47 -6.48 -14.76
CA GLU A 158 -29.52 -7.71 -13.95
C GLU A 158 -28.27 -7.87 -13.05
N LEU A 159 -27.13 -7.29 -13.46
CA LEU A 159 -25.85 -7.41 -12.75
C LEU A 159 -25.49 -6.14 -11.94
N ARG A 160 -26.32 -5.11 -12.00
CA ARG A 160 -26.07 -3.85 -11.28
C ARG A 160 -26.22 -4.02 -9.77
N MET A 161 -25.43 -3.28 -9.02
CA MET A 161 -25.58 -3.23 -7.57
C MET A 161 -27.00 -2.81 -7.16
N ASN A 162 -27.50 -3.45 -6.10
CA ASN A 162 -28.74 -3.01 -5.46
C ASN A 162 -28.55 -1.58 -4.88
N ARG A 163 -29.63 -0.78 -4.87
CA ARG A 163 -29.63 0.59 -4.33
C ARG A 163 -29.09 0.69 -2.91
N PHE A 164 -29.35 -0.32 -2.08
CA PHE A 164 -28.80 -0.39 -0.72
C PHE A 164 -27.28 -0.51 -0.73
N LEU A 165 -26.72 -1.38 -1.57
CA LEU A 165 -25.28 -1.56 -1.71
C LEU A 165 -24.61 -0.30 -2.29
N VAL A 166 -25.26 0.39 -3.23
CA VAL A 166 -24.79 1.67 -3.73
C VAL A 166 -24.73 2.70 -2.60
N GLY A 167 -25.76 2.81 -1.79
CA GLY A 167 -25.78 3.72 -0.63
C GLY A 167 -24.68 3.41 0.37
N LEU A 168 -24.50 2.14 0.71
CA LEU A 168 -23.44 1.69 1.62
C LEU A 168 -22.04 1.98 1.06
N ASN A 169 -21.84 1.77 -0.24
CA ASN A 169 -20.57 2.04 -0.91
C ASN A 169 -20.24 3.54 -0.92
N LEU A 170 -21.22 4.39 -1.23
CA LEU A 170 -21.05 5.84 -1.19
C LEU A 170 -20.77 6.35 0.23
N PHE A 171 -21.45 5.79 1.24
CA PHE A 171 -21.21 6.11 2.65
C PHE A 171 -19.79 5.72 3.08
N ALA A 172 -19.36 4.52 2.75
CA ALA A 172 -17.98 4.08 3.00
C ALA A 172 -16.96 4.99 2.28
N GLY A 173 -17.23 5.34 1.02
CA GLY A 173 -16.40 6.27 0.25
C GLY A 173 -16.25 7.63 0.92
N LEU A 174 -17.32 8.15 1.46
CA LEU A 174 -17.32 9.44 2.18
C LEU A 174 -16.46 9.36 3.45
N ILE A 175 -16.57 8.27 4.22
CA ILE A 175 -15.74 8.05 5.41
C ILE A 175 -14.25 7.97 5.00
N PHE A 176 -13.90 7.18 3.99
CA PHE A 176 -12.51 7.06 3.55
C PHE A 176 -11.96 8.38 3.02
N LEU A 177 -12.74 9.17 2.26
CA LEU A 177 -12.27 10.47 1.77
C LEU A 177 -12.09 11.46 2.90
N THR A 178 -13.04 11.57 3.82
CA THR A 178 -12.94 12.50 4.96
C THR A 178 -11.77 12.16 5.88
N THR A 179 -11.59 10.89 6.23
CA THR A 179 -10.47 10.44 7.06
C THR A 179 -9.14 10.59 6.34
N GLY A 180 -9.06 10.26 5.05
CA GLY A 180 -7.84 10.41 4.27
C GLY A 180 -7.42 11.87 4.07
N ILE A 181 -8.37 12.76 3.75
CA ILE A 181 -8.10 14.19 3.63
C ILE A 181 -7.66 14.78 4.98
N LYS A 182 -8.34 14.41 6.08
CA LYS A 182 -7.95 14.86 7.41
C LYS A 182 -6.53 14.39 7.76
N ALA A 183 -6.21 13.12 7.54
CA ALA A 183 -4.89 12.57 7.82
C ALA A 183 -3.77 13.25 6.99
N LEU A 184 -4.06 13.65 5.74
CA LEU A 184 -3.13 14.45 4.96
C LEU A 184 -2.98 15.87 5.48
N TRP A 185 -4.06 16.45 6.02
CA TRP A 185 -4.08 17.82 6.53
C TRP A 185 -3.34 17.96 7.86
N ASP A 186 -3.46 16.98 8.74
CA ASP A 186 -2.84 17.02 10.09
C ASP A 186 -1.30 17.15 10.03
N HIS A 187 -0.66 16.70 8.93
CA HIS A 187 0.78 16.80 8.68
C HIS A 187 1.08 17.37 7.29
N TRP A 188 0.34 18.40 6.88
CA TRP A 188 0.29 18.89 5.50
C TRP A 188 1.66 19.33 4.96
N GLU A 189 2.49 19.98 5.78
CA GLU A 189 3.80 20.48 5.35
C GLU A 189 4.72 19.36 4.87
N TYR A 190 4.84 18.28 5.65
CA TYR A 190 5.64 17.11 5.28
C TYR A 190 5.00 16.32 4.16
N ASN A 191 3.69 16.14 4.21
CA ASN A 191 2.95 15.36 3.22
C ASN A 191 3.06 15.96 1.82
N ILE A 192 2.95 17.27 1.67
CA ILE A 192 3.08 17.95 0.38
C ILE A 192 4.51 17.86 -0.15
N LEU A 193 5.51 18.03 0.69
CA LEU A 193 6.91 17.95 0.27
C LEU A 193 7.27 16.54 -0.23
N ILE A 194 6.85 15.51 0.49
CA ILE A 194 7.05 14.11 0.11
C ILE A 194 6.32 13.79 -1.19
N LEU A 195 5.06 14.22 -1.33
CA LEU A 195 4.27 14.02 -2.54
C LEU A 195 4.84 14.74 -3.74
N ALA A 196 5.22 16.00 -3.59
CA ALA A 196 5.85 16.77 -4.65
C ALA A 196 7.15 16.09 -5.11
N GLY A 197 7.97 15.62 -4.17
CA GLY A 197 9.17 14.85 -4.47
C GLY A 197 8.85 13.56 -5.28
N HIS A 198 7.86 12.79 -4.87
CA HIS A 198 7.42 11.59 -5.60
C HIS A 198 6.92 11.92 -7.01
N ILE A 199 6.10 12.96 -7.16
CA ILE A 199 5.58 13.39 -8.47
C ILE A 199 6.73 13.80 -9.40
N VAL A 200 7.69 14.59 -8.90
CA VAL A 200 8.87 15.01 -9.68
C VAL A 200 9.69 13.79 -10.12
N ILE A 201 9.97 12.87 -9.22
CA ILE A 201 10.69 11.64 -9.53
C ILE A 201 9.94 10.82 -10.58
N CYS A 202 8.64 10.63 -10.42
CA CYS A 202 7.81 9.92 -11.40
C CYS A 202 7.80 10.59 -12.77
N MET A 203 7.71 11.94 -12.83
CA MET A 203 7.76 12.69 -14.08
C MET A 203 9.12 12.58 -14.77
N VAL A 204 10.22 12.68 -14.04
CA VAL A 204 11.58 12.52 -14.57
C VAL A 204 11.78 11.12 -15.15
N LEU A 205 11.38 10.09 -14.41
CA LEU A 205 11.46 8.71 -14.86
C LEU A 205 10.57 8.44 -16.06
N ALA A 206 9.32 8.93 -16.04
CA ALA A 206 8.42 8.83 -17.18
C ALA A 206 9.03 9.47 -18.43
N LYS A 207 9.66 10.64 -18.30
CA LYS A 207 10.35 11.33 -19.39
C LYS A 207 11.55 10.54 -19.92
N ILE A 208 12.38 9.99 -19.03
CA ILE A 208 13.54 9.17 -19.40
C ILE A 208 13.09 7.90 -20.14
N LEU A 209 12.07 7.21 -19.60
CA LEU A 209 11.51 6.01 -20.20
C LEU A 209 10.86 6.32 -21.55
N PHE A 210 10.10 7.41 -21.61
CA PHE A 210 9.45 7.86 -22.84
C PHE A 210 10.52 8.13 -23.93
N ASN A 211 11.54 8.93 -23.65
CA ASN A 211 12.60 9.24 -24.60
C ASN A 211 13.37 8.00 -25.05
N ARG A 212 13.66 7.07 -24.14
CA ARG A 212 14.44 5.88 -24.45
C ARG A 212 13.68 4.83 -25.27
N TYR A 213 12.38 4.71 -25.09
CA TYR A 213 11.55 3.68 -25.73
C TYR A 213 10.74 4.18 -26.92
N PHE A 214 10.42 5.48 -26.97
CA PHE A 214 9.53 6.05 -27.99
C PHE A 214 10.23 6.95 -29.00
N SER A 215 11.46 7.39 -28.71
CA SER A 215 12.28 8.14 -29.68
C SER A 215 12.93 7.24 -30.74
N ARG A 216 12.95 5.91 -30.54
CA ARG A 216 13.37 4.98 -31.61
C ARG A 216 12.21 4.83 -32.59
N LYS A 217 12.37 5.43 -33.79
CA LYS A 217 11.52 5.14 -34.95
C LYS A 217 11.48 3.62 -35.15
N PRO A 218 10.31 3.06 -35.48
CA PRO A 218 10.28 1.68 -35.95
C PRO A 218 11.06 1.63 -37.28
N ASP A 219 12.13 0.84 -37.30
CA ASP A 219 12.80 0.41 -38.53
C ASP A 219 11.86 -0.48 -39.33
#